data_9f4484e7f1b0ed805ce6d73fc033f15c
#
_entry.id   9f4484e7f1b0ed805ce6d73fc033f15c
#
_cell.length_a   1.000
_cell.length_b   1.000
_cell.length_c   1.000
_cell.angle_alpha   90.00
_cell.angle_beta   90.00
_cell.angle_gamma   90.00
#
_symmetry.space_group_name_H-M   'P 1'
#
loop_
_entity.id
_entity.type
_entity.pdbx_description
1 polymer ?
#
loop_
_entity_poly.entity_id
_entity_poly.type
_entity_poly.pdbx_seq_one_letter_code
_entity_poly.pdbx_strand_id
1 'polypeptide(L)'
;MQIMGAGKPATIYDVAARAGVSKSLVSLVLQRSPRVSQQRRDAVLKAIQELDYRPSTAAVSLAGTRSRTIGVVLDDFRNQWFVDLLTGLREALQDQGHRLVVADRFLNTGLDVSPVEGFLSMRVEGIVIAGEPDTDLAIPASTPLVIAGGRVSIPRADTVANDDRAGGRMAAEHLLGLGHVRLGFVGARSAASAERRAGFEQRVGEAADVAVVVLPGEPTEEAGSSAVAELLDAHPDVTAVFAANDVMAIGALSELAARGLRVPEDVSVMGYDDTPLAATRYVGLTSIDDRSVEIGRGAGERLLARIADPGLAATEVLVEPRLVARRTTAAR
;
A
#
# COMPACT_ATOMS: atom_id res chain seq x y z
N MET A 1 35.76 -20.38 -21.94
CA MET A 1 34.95 -20.89 -20.80
C MET A 1 33.59 -21.26 -21.40
N GLN A 2 33.39 -22.54 -21.73
CA GLN A 2 32.17 -23.05 -22.36
C GLN A 2 31.02 -22.99 -21.34
N ILE A 3 29.95 -22.30 -21.68
CA ILE A 3 28.68 -22.32 -20.94
C ILE A 3 28.07 -23.69 -21.20
N MET A 4 28.13 -24.58 -20.18
CA MET A 4 27.48 -25.88 -20.22
C MET A 4 25.95 -25.66 -20.38
N GLY A 5 25.37 -26.33 -21.39
CA GLY A 5 23.97 -26.22 -21.75
C GLY A 5 23.05 -26.49 -20.56
N ALA A 6 22.05 -25.63 -20.38
CA ALA A 6 21.03 -25.76 -19.37
C ALA A 6 20.24 -27.06 -19.63
N GLY A 7 20.53 -28.10 -18.83
CA GLY A 7 19.77 -29.33 -18.81
C GLY A 7 18.32 -29.03 -18.41
N LYS A 8 17.36 -29.80 -18.95
CA LYS A 8 15.95 -29.69 -18.58
C LYS A 8 15.80 -29.74 -17.04
N PRO A 9 15.06 -28.82 -16.43
CA PRO A 9 14.90 -28.81 -14.98
C PRO A 9 14.36 -30.16 -14.48
N ALA A 10 14.93 -30.65 -13.36
CA ALA A 10 14.47 -31.90 -12.78
C ALA A 10 12.97 -31.81 -12.42
N THR A 11 12.27 -32.91 -12.58
CA THR A 11 10.85 -33.04 -12.30
C THR A 11 10.59 -33.88 -11.04
N ILE A 12 9.37 -33.86 -10.52
CA ILE A 12 8.95 -34.72 -9.40
C ILE A 12 9.09 -36.21 -9.74
N TYR A 13 9.01 -36.56 -11.04
CA TYR A 13 9.20 -37.92 -11.50
C TYR A 13 10.69 -38.37 -11.38
N ASP A 14 11.61 -37.45 -11.68
CA ASP A 14 13.03 -37.70 -11.57
C ASP A 14 13.43 -37.90 -10.09
N VAL A 15 12.86 -37.10 -9.18
CA VAL A 15 13.04 -37.28 -7.72
C VAL A 15 12.48 -38.63 -7.26
N ALA A 16 11.29 -39.00 -7.71
CA ALA A 16 10.69 -40.30 -7.38
C ALA A 16 11.54 -41.47 -7.84
N ALA A 17 12.01 -41.42 -9.10
CA ALA A 17 12.93 -42.45 -9.65
C ALA A 17 14.25 -42.50 -8.88
N ARG A 18 14.86 -41.33 -8.57
CA ARG A 18 16.16 -41.26 -7.84
C ARG A 18 16.07 -41.72 -6.39
N ALA A 19 14.92 -41.48 -5.72
CA ALA A 19 14.67 -41.92 -4.34
C ALA A 19 14.11 -43.37 -4.25
N GLY A 20 13.78 -44.03 -5.35
CA GLY A 20 13.17 -45.34 -5.38
C GLY A 20 11.76 -45.40 -4.77
N VAL A 21 10.97 -44.35 -4.95
CA VAL A 21 9.62 -44.24 -4.37
C VAL A 21 8.60 -43.76 -5.41
N SER A 22 7.31 -43.81 -5.06
CA SER A 22 6.26 -43.27 -5.92
C SER A 22 6.21 -41.76 -5.91
N LYS A 23 5.72 -41.12 -7.00
CA LYS A 23 5.43 -39.67 -7.05
C LYS A 23 4.56 -39.21 -5.88
N SER A 24 3.55 -40.02 -5.52
CA SER A 24 2.63 -39.69 -4.40
C SER A 24 3.41 -39.60 -3.07
N LEU A 25 4.41 -40.46 -2.85
CA LEU A 25 5.23 -40.42 -1.64
C LEU A 25 6.13 -39.19 -1.63
N VAL A 26 6.74 -38.81 -2.76
CA VAL A 26 7.46 -37.53 -2.89
C VAL A 26 6.57 -36.34 -2.53
N SER A 27 5.35 -36.32 -3.03
CA SER A 27 4.37 -35.28 -2.69
C SER A 27 4.06 -35.22 -1.20
N LEU A 28 3.87 -36.38 -0.53
CA LEU A 28 3.66 -36.45 0.93
C LEU A 28 4.87 -35.96 1.73
N VAL A 29 6.11 -36.22 1.26
CA VAL A 29 7.32 -35.70 1.89
C VAL A 29 7.38 -34.17 1.77
N LEU A 30 7.12 -33.62 0.58
CA LEU A 30 7.08 -32.18 0.36
C LEU A 30 6.01 -31.47 1.21
N GLN A 31 4.88 -32.16 1.47
CA GLN A 31 3.81 -31.71 2.36
C GLN A 31 4.11 -31.92 3.86
N ARG A 32 5.29 -32.41 4.21
CA ARG A 32 5.68 -32.74 5.60
C ARG A 32 4.71 -33.70 6.30
N SER A 33 4.03 -34.57 5.56
CA SER A 33 3.03 -35.49 6.11
C SER A 33 3.65 -36.39 7.18
N PRO A 34 3.01 -36.54 8.36
CA PRO A 34 3.50 -37.45 9.40
C PRO A 34 3.37 -38.94 9.03
N ARG A 35 2.66 -39.26 7.93
CA ARG A 35 2.41 -40.62 7.46
C ARG A 35 3.62 -41.24 6.73
N VAL A 36 4.71 -40.50 6.55
CA VAL A 36 5.92 -40.96 5.86
C VAL A 36 6.99 -41.32 6.89
N SER A 37 7.53 -42.54 6.80
CA SER A 37 8.63 -42.97 7.66
C SER A 37 9.88 -42.13 7.46
N GLN A 38 10.68 -41.95 8.52
CA GLN A 38 11.90 -41.13 8.48
C GLN A 38 12.86 -41.58 7.37
N GLN A 39 13.08 -42.86 7.23
CA GLN A 39 13.96 -43.42 6.20
C GLN A 39 13.56 -43.04 4.77
N ARG A 40 12.25 -43.09 4.48
CA ARG A 40 11.73 -42.68 3.16
C ARG A 40 11.80 -41.19 2.96
N ARG A 41 11.57 -40.39 4.02
CA ARG A 41 11.73 -38.95 4.01
C ARG A 41 13.15 -38.56 3.67
N ASP A 42 14.13 -39.15 4.32
CA ASP A 42 15.53 -38.85 4.12
C ASP A 42 15.99 -39.21 2.70
N ALA A 43 15.55 -40.36 2.16
CA ALA A 43 15.82 -40.75 0.77
C ALA A 43 15.30 -39.74 -0.25
N VAL A 44 14.06 -39.21 -0.04
CA VAL A 44 13.48 -38.21 -0.92
C VAL A 44 14.19 -36.87 -0.80
N LEU A 45 14.49 -36.40 0.42
CA LEU A 45 15.22 -35.15 0.65
C LEU A 45 16.62 -35.17 0.03
N LYS A 46 17.30 -36.29 0.13
CA LYS A 46 18.59 -36.51 -0.52
C LYS A 46 18.49 -36.45 -2.05
N ALA A 47 17.49 -37.10 -2.64
CA ALA A 47 17.27 -37.06 -4.08
C ALA A 47 16.92 -35.63 -4.58
N ILE A 48 16.13 -34.84 -3.81
CA ILE A 48 15.84 -33.45 -4.08
C ILE A 48 17.12 -32.62 -4.14
N GLN A 49 18.01 -32.81 -3.16
CA GLN A 49 19.29 -32.08 -3.09
C GLN A 49 20.23 -32.47 -4.23
N GLU A 50 20.36 -33.75 -4.55
CA GLU A 50 21.23 -34.28 -5.62
C GLU A 50 20.80 -33.80 -7.02
N LEU A 51 19.49 -33.61 -7.23
CA LEU A 51 18.91 -33.19 -8.51
C LEU A 51 18.67 -31.67 -8.61
N ASP A 52 19.04 -30.90 -7.58
CA ASP A 52 18.62 -29.46 -7.41
C ASP A 52 17.14 -29.25 -7.76
N TYR A 53 16.31 -30.23 -7.36
CA TYR A 53 14.89 -30.15 -7.66
C TYR A 53 14.21 -29.09 -6.80
N ARG A 54 13.61 -28.13 -7.47
CA ARG A 54 12.77 -27.11 -6.84
C ARG A 54 11.31 -27.39 -7.19
N PRO A 55 10.45 -27.72 -6.20
CA PRO A 55 9.03 -27.86 -6.47
C PRO A 55 8.48 -26.59 -7.09
N SER A 56 7.84 -26.67 -8.26
CA SER A 56 7.13 -25.51 -8.80
C SER A 56 5.95 -25.19 -7.89
N THR A 57 5.65 -23.90 -7.69
CA THR A 57 4.48 -23.44 -6.94
C THR A 57 3.19 -24.03 -7.48
N ALA A 58 3.10 -24.23 -8.81
CA ALA A 58 2.01 -24.95 -9.45
C ALA A 58 1.89 -26.42 -9.04
N ALA A 59 3.02 -27.14 -8.86
CA ALA A 59 3.01 -28.52 -8.40
C ALA A 59 2.61 -28.66 -6.93
N VAL A 60 2.98 -27.71 -6.10
CA VAL A 60 2.61 -27.65 -4.66
C VAL A 60 1.11 -27.33 -4.54
N SER A 61 0.57 -26.41 -5.34
CA SER A 61 -0.86 -26.04 -5.29
C SER A 61 -1.77 -27.13 -5.89
N LEU A 62 -1.30 -27.89 -6.88
CA LEU A 62 -2.01 -29.10 -7.40
C LEU A 62 -2.12 -30.20 -6.36
N ALA A 63 -1.23 -30.23 -5.37
CA ALA A 63 -1.23 -31.23 -4.29
C ALA A 63 -2.19 -30.91 -3.14
N GLY A 64 -3.08 -29.89 -3.29
CA GLY A 64 -4.15 -29.57 -2.32
C GLY A 64 -3.67 -28.86 -1.04
N THR A 65 -2.43 -28.38 -0.99
CA THR A 65 -1.95 -27.51 0.09
C THR A 65 -2.27 -26.07 -0.24
N ARG A 66 -2.83 -25.35 0.74
CA ARG A 66 -3.03 -23.89 0.65
C ARG A 66 -1.72 -23.21 0.28
N SER A 67 -1.75 -22.24 -0.62
CA SER A 67 -0.51 -21.58 -1.09
C SER A 67 0.16 -20.73 0.00
N ARG A 68 -0.60 -20.34 1.01
CA ARG A 68 -0.19 -19.39 2.07
C ARG A 68 0.48 -18.16 1.48
N THR A 69 0.01 -17.73 0.34
CA THR A 69 0.52 -16.56 -0.38
C THR A 69 -0.62 -15.57 -0.53
N ILE A 70 -0.36 -14.34 -0.13
CA ILE A 70 -1.28 -13.21 -0.30
C ILE A 70 -0.69 -12.29 -1.36
N GLY A 71 -1.50 -11.95 -2.36
CA GLY A 71 -1.16 -10.94 -3.35
C GLY A 71 -1.47 -9.54 -2.82
N VAL A 72 -0.56 -8.60 -3.00
CA VAL A 72 -0.79 -7.20 -2.68
C VAL A 72 -0.51 -6.37 -3.92
N VAL A 73 -1.51 -5.66 -4.39
CA VAL A 73 -1.35 -4.63 -5.43
C VAL A 73 -1.26 -3.29 -4.74
N LEU A 74 -0.25 -2.50 -5.04
CA LEU A 74 -0.12 -1.12 -4.59
C LEU A 74 0.06 -0.19 -5.79
N ASP A 75 -0.19 1.11 -5.60
CA ASP A 75 -0.14 2.07 -6.69
C ASP A 75 1.30 2.42 -7.07
N ASP A 76 2.14 2.83 -6.11
CA ASP A 76 3.48 3.30 -6.37
C ASP A 76 4.40 3.18 -5.15
N PHE A 77 5.46 2.37 -5.23
CA PHE A 77 6.46 2.22 -4.16
C PHE A 77 7.21 3.52 -3.81
N ARG A 78 7.18 4.52 -4.65
CA ARG A 78 7.80 5.82 -4.35
C ARG A 78 7.10 6.55 -3.21
N ASN A 79 5.83 6.26 -2.95
CA ASN A 79 5.13 6.76 -1.76
C ASN A 79 5.40 5.83 -0.56
N GLN A 80 6.09 6.34 0.46
CA GLN A 80 6.45 5.59 1.67
C GLN A 80 5.23 5.13 2.49
N TRP A 81 4.06 5.71 2.29
CA TRP A 81 2.81 5.27 2.89
C TRP A 81 2.56 3.76 2.70
N PHE A 82 2.85 3.24 1.50
CA PHE A 82 2.69 1.81 1.22
C PHE A 82 3.65 0.92 2.02
N VAL A 83 4.82 1.42 2.41
CA VAL A 83 5.79 0.68 3.23
C VAL A 83 5.25 0.45 4.64
N ASP A 84 4.63 1.48 5.23
CA ASP A 84 4.06 1.40 6.56
C ASP A 84 2.79 0.52 6.56
N LEU A 85 1.94 0.64 5.55
CA LEU A 85 0.80 -0.26 5.33
C LEU A 85 1.25 -1.73 5.22
N LEU A 86 2.27 -2.01 4.39
CA LEU A 86 2.82 -3.37 4.26
C LEU A 86 3.41 -3.89 5.58
N THR A 87 3.96 -3.02 6.42
CA THR A 87 4.46 -3.39 7.75
C THR A 87 3.32 -3.92 8.62
N GLY A 88 2.21 -3.19 8.71
CA GLY A 88 1.04 -3.61 9.46
C GLY A 88 0.40 -4.90 8.91
N LEU A 89 0.30 -4.98 7.57
CA LEU A 89 -0.23 -6.16 6.89
C LEU A 89 0.63 -7.40 7.19
N ARG A 90 1.96 -7.28 7.15
CA ARG A 90 2.89 -8.35 7.48
C ARG A 90 2.73 -8.80 8.94
N GLU A 91 2.60 -7.87 9.88
CA GLU A 91 2.39 -8.19 11.30
C GLU A 91 1.14 -9.04 11.52
N ALA A 92 0.03 -8.72 10.86
CA ALA A 92 -1.20 -9.49 10.98
C ALA A 92 -1.09 -10.90 10.36
N LEU A 93 -0.30 -11.08 9.32
CA LEU A 93 -0.28 -12.30 8.51
C LEU A 93 0.84 -13.28 8.89
N GLN A 94 1.92 -12.82 9.54
CA GLN A 94 3.13 -13.63 9.80
C GLN A 94 2.87 -14.84 10.70
N ASP A 95 2.05 -14.69 11.74
CA ASP A 95 1.77 -15.76 12.71
C ASP A 95 1.01 -16.93 12.07
N GLN A 96 0.26 -16.66 11.01
CA GLN A 96 -0.43 -17.68 10.21
C GLN A 96 0.48 -18.29 9.12
N GLY A 97 1.73 -17.83 9.02
CA GLY A 97 2.71 -18.31 8.06
C GLY A 97 2.43 -17.93 6.61
N HIS A 98 1.69 -16.85 6.38
CA HIS A 98 1.44 -16.29 5.05
C HIS A 98 2.65 -15.49 4.56
N ARG A 99 2.87 -15.53 3.25
CA ARG A 99 3.88 -14.75 2.54
C ARG A 99 3.18 -13.69 1.68
N LEU A 100 3.75 -12.49 1.65
CA LEU A 100 3.31 -11.43 0.76
C LEU A 100 4.06 -11.52 -0.58
N VAL A 101 3.32 -11.40 -1.66
CA VAL A 101 3.85 -11.12 -3.00
C VAL A 101 3.24 -9.80 -3.43
N VAL A 102 4.12 -8.82 -3.67
CA VAL A 102 3.72 -7.43 -3.92
C VAL A 102 3.94 -7.11 -5.38
N ALA A 103 2.97 -6.46 -6.00
CA ALA A 103 3.08 -5.89 -7.33
C ALA A 103 2.74 -4.40 -7.28
N ASP A 104 3.59 -3.60 -7.88
CA ASP A 104 3.44 -2.17 -8.03
C ASP A 104 2.75 -1.89 -9.37
N ARG A 105 1.66 -1.13 -9.34
CA ARG A 105 0.86 -0.81 -10.52
C ARG A 105 1.63 0.09 -11.48
N PHE A 106 2.34 1.09 -10.97
CA PHE A 106 3.12 2.00 -11.79
C PHE A 106 4.23 1.26 -12.56
N LEU A 107 4.98 0.37 -11.89
CA LEU A 107 6.04 -0.42 -12.53
C LEU A 107 5.50 -1.44 -13.54
N ASN A 108 4.25 -1.82 -13.42
CA ASN A 108 3.59 -2.78 -14.32
C ASN A 108 2.68 -2.10 -15.37
N THR A 109 2.72 -0.78 -15.46
CA THR A 109 1.98 -0.03 -16.49
C THR A 109 2.45 -0.45 -17.89
N GLY A 110 1.49 -0.76 -18.76
CA GLY A 110 1.77 -1.18 -20.15
C GLY A 110 2.10 -2.65 -20.34
N LEU A 111 2.00 -3.49 -19.28
CA LEU A 111 2.02 -4.94 -19.45
C LEU A 111 0.64 -5.46 -19.88
N ASP A 112 0.64 -6.52 -20.72
CA ASP A 112 -0.59 -7.15 -21.21
C ASP A 112 -1.39 -7.88 -20.13
N VAL A 113 -0.77 -8.17 -18.98
CA VAL A 113 -1.38 -8.92 -17.87
C VAL A 113 -1.40 -8.04 -16.62
N SER A 114 -2.59 -7.85 -16.05
CA SER A 114 -2.72 -7.09 -14.81
C SER A 114 -2.07 -7.82 -13.63
N PRO A 115 -1.57 -7.10 -12.60
CA PRO A 115 -1.05 -7.73 -11.38
C PRO A 115 -2.05 -8.70 -10.73
N VAL A 116 -3.34 -8.37 -10.78
CA VAL A 116 -4.41 -9.22 -10.22
C VAL A 116 -4.51 -10.55 -10.97
N GLU A 117 -4.48 -10.54 -12.31
CA GLU A 117 -4.49 -11.76 -13.13
C GLU A 117 -3.25 -12.62 -12.84
N GLY A 118 -2.08 -11.98 -12.68
CA GLY A 118 -0.86 -12.64 -12.25
C GLY A 118 -1.06 -13.38 -10.92
N PHE A 119 -1.64 -12.73 -9.91
CA PHE A 119 -1.93 -13.35 -8.62
C PHE A 119 -2.96 -14.47 -8.70
N LEU A 120 -4.02 -14.31 -9.49
CA LEU A 120 -5.00 -15.37 -9.73
C LEU A 120 -4.35 -16.61 -10.37
N SER A 121 -3.45 -16.42 -11.34
CA SER A 121 -2.69 -17.51 -11.96
C SER A 121 -1.76 -18.22 -10.97
N MET A 122 -1.20 -17.50 -10.01
CA MET A 122 -0.38 -18.02 -8.89
C MET A 122 -1.22 -18.70 -7.81
N ARG A 123 -2.57 -18.62 -7.88
CA ARG A 123 -3.50 -19.16 -6.89
C ARG A 123 -3.21 -18.63 -5.47
N VAL A 124 -3.08 -17.33 -5.34
CA VAL A 124 -2.98 -16.70 -4.01
C VAL A 124 -4.24 -17.01 -3.19
N GLU A 125 -4.12 -17.04 -1.86
CA GLU A 125 -5.25 -17.33 -0.96
C GLU A 125 -6.17 -16.11 -0.78
N GLY A 126 -5.66 -14.92 -1.08
CA GLY A 126 -6.41 -13.68 -1.03
C GLY A 126 -5.61 -12.55 -1.63
N ILE A 127 -6.28 -11.44 -1.87
CA ILE A 127 -5.71 -10.25 -2.49
C ILE A 127 -6.03 -9.03 -1.61
N VAL A 128 -5.02 -8.19 -1.39
CA VAL A 128 -5.17 -6.84 -0.86
C VAL A 128 -4.86 -5.85 -1.97
N ILE A 129 -5.75 -4.89 -2.20
CA ILE A 129 -5.48 -3.74 -3.05
C ILE A 129 -5.24 -2.56 -2.13
N ALA A 130 -4.02 -2.04 -2.16
CA ALA A 130 -3.61 -0.88 -1.40
C ALA A 130 -3.71 0.37 -2.27
N GLY A 131 -4.52 1.32 -1.86
CA GLY A 131 -4.89 2.49 -2.66
C GLY A 131 -6.22 2.33 -3.40
N GLU A 132 -6.37 3.02 -4.53
CA GLU A 132 -7.60 2.99 -5.31
C GLU A 132 -7.63 1.81 -6.28
N PRO A 133 -8.65 0.92 -6.19
CA PRO A 133 -8.78 -0.18 -7.13
C PRO A 133 -9.20 0.32 -8.52
N ASP A 134 -8.77 -0.39 -9.56
CA ASP A 134 -9.32 -0.18 -10.90
C ASP A 134 -10.80 -0.54 -10.93
N THR A 135 -11.60 0.22 -11.67
CA THR A 135 -13.06 0.02 -11.75
C THR A 135 -13.46 -1.30 -12.42
N ASP A 136 -12.59 -1.87 -13.25
CA ASP A 136 -12.86 -3.05 -14.08
C ASP A 136 -12.20 -4.34 -13.55
N LEU A 137 -11.94 -4.41 -12.25
CA LEU A 137 -11.29 -5.58 -11.64
C LEU A 137 -12.17 -6.83 -11.72
N ALA A 138 -11.80 -7.76 -12.59
CA ALA A 138 -12.41 -9.08 -12.71
C ALA A 138 -11.83 -10.06 -11.68
N ILE A 139 -12.23 -9.94 -10.40
CA ILE A 139 -11.81 -10.86 -9.34
C ILE A 139 -12.90 -11.89 -9.08
N PRO A 140 -12.60 -13.21 -9.18
CA PRO A 140 -13.58 -14.25 -8.88
C PRO A 140 -14.15 -14.10 -7.46
N ALA A 141 -15.44 -14.31 -7.30
CA ALA A 141 -16.12 -14.21 -6.01
C ALA A 141 -15.58 -15.17 -4.93
N SER A 142 -14.88 -16.22 -5.35
CA SER A 142 -14.20 -17.17 -4.45
C SER A 142 -12.84 -16.67 -3.93
N THR A 143 -12.33 -15.54 -4.43
CA THR A 143 -11.04 -14.99 -4.00
C THR A 143 -11.30 -13.93 -2.92
N PRO A 144 -10.85 -14.15 -1.68
CA PRO A 144 -10.92 -13.16 -0.62
C PRO A 144 -10.23 -11.84 -1.05
N LEU A 145 -10.94 -10.72 -0.88
CA LEU A 145 -10.47 -9.39 -1.29
C LEU A 145 -10.67 -8.38 -0.17
N VAL A 146 -9.65 -7.56 0.06
CA VAL A 146 -9.70 -6.40 0.95
C VAL A 146 -9.11 -5.19 0.23
N ILE A 147 -9.76 -4.04 0.37
CA ILE A 147 -9.25 -2.74 -0.07
C ILE A 147 -8.64 -2.05 1.15
N ALA A 148 -7.40 -1.59 1.05
CA ALA A 148 -6.68 -0.90 2.11
C ALA A 148 -6.32 0.53 1.69
N GLY A 149 -6.83 1.53 2.41
CA GLY A 149 -6.59 2.96 2.15
C GLY A 149 -7.50 3.58 1.08
N GLY A 150 -8.01 2.81 0.13
CA GLY A 150 -9.01 3.27 -0.84
C GLY A 150 -10.43 3.15 -0.30
N ARG A 151 -11.36 3.99 -0.79
CA ARG A 151 -12.77 3.99 -0.35
C ARG A 151 -13.76 3.62 -1.46
N VAL A 152 -13.29 2.85 -2.43
CA VAL A 152 -14.17 2.33 -3.48
C VAL A 152 -14.88 1.08 -2.98
N SER A 153 -16.21 1.09 -3.01
CA SER A 153 -17.01 -0.06 -2.63
C SER A 153 -17.01 -1.11 -3.74
N ILE A 154 -16.38 -2.24 -3.47
CA ILE A 154 -16.44 -3.41 -4.35
C ILE A 154 -17.33 -4.46 -3.67
N PRO A 155 -18.34 -5.00 -4.35
CA PRO A 155 -19.16 -6.06 -3.77
C PRO A 155 -18.31 -7.20 -3.22
N ARG A 156 -18.59 -7.61 -1.97
CA ARG A 156 -17.89 -8.68 -1.23
C ARG A 156 -16.42 -8.39 -0.85
N ALA A 157 -15.91 -7.17 -1.03
CA ALA A 157 -14.64 -6.77 -0.46
C ALA A 157 -14.86 -6.06 0.87
N ASP A 158 -14.00 -6.32 1.86
CA ASP A 158 -13.89 -5.44 3.02
C ASP A 158 -13.06 -4.21 2.64
N THR A 159 -13.34 -3.10 3.29
CA THR A 159 -12.56 -1.87 3.16
C THR A 159 -12.02 -1.50 4.53
N VAL A 160 -10.72 -1.21 4.59
CA VAL A 160 -10.06 -0.61 5.77
C VAL A 160 -9.33 0.64 5.30
N ALA A 161 -9.79 1.80 5.72
CA ALA A 161 -9.24 3.09 5.29
C ALA A 161 -9.23 4.07 6.47
N ASN A 162 -8.53 5.19 6.33
CA ASN A 162 -8.66 6.28 7.28
C ASN A 162 -9.88 7.16 6.94
N ASP A 163 -10.30 8.00 7.91
CA ASP A 163 -11.29 9.06 7.67
C ASP A 163 -10.59 10.30 7.09
N ASP A 164 -10.40 10.30 5.75
CA ASP A 164 -9.77 11.41 5.02
C ASP A 164 -10.47 12.75 5.26
N ARG A 165 -11.81 12.73 5.37
CA ARG A 165 -12.59 13.93 5.62
C ARG A 165 -12.35 14.48 7.02
N ALA A 166 -12.26 13.61 8.03
CA ALA A 166 -11.88 13.99 9.38
C ALA A 166 -10.46 14.57 9.42
N GLY A 167 -9.52 13.93 8.71
CA GLY A 167 -8.14 14.42 8.60
C GLY A 167 -8.06 15.82 7.95
N GLY A 168 -8.82 16.05 6.87
CA GLY A 168 -8.93 17.37 6.26
C GLY A 168 -9.49 18.43 7.21
N ARG A 169 -10.54 18.11 7.98
CA ARG A 169 -11.08 19.00 9.04
C ARG A 169 -10.01 19.32 10.09
N MET A 170 -9.27 18.31 10.53
CA MET A 170 -8.19 18.45 11.53
C MET A 170 -7.07 19.37 11.03
N ALA A 171 -6.69 19.26 9.77
CA ALA A 171 -5.73 20.14 9.12
C ALA A 171 -6.20 21.60 9.13
N ALA A 172 -7.46 21.84 8.75
CA ALA A 172 -8.06 23.16 8.81
C ALA A 172 -8.11 23.74 10.23
N GLU A 173 -8.51 22.94 11.22
CA GLU A 173 -8.54 23.34 12.63
C GLU A 173 -7.18 23.78 13.14
N HIS A 174 -6.14 23.05 12.77
CA HIS A 174 -4.76 23.39 13.14
C HIS A 174 -4.35 24.75 12.56
N LEU A 175 -4.51 24.95 11.25
CA LEU A 175 -4.08 26.19 10.59
C LEU A 175 -4.91 27.40 11.02
N LEU A 176 -6.23 27.25 11.18
CA LEU A 176 -7.09 28.31 11.73
C LEU A 176 -6.73 28.65 13.18
N GLY A 177 -6.42 27.61 14.00
CA GLY A 177 -5.98 27.78 15.38
C GLY A 177 -4.64 28.54 15.51
N LEU A 178 -3.80 28.51 14.46
CA LEU A 178 -2.58 29.30 14.35
C LEU A 178 -2.82 30.72 13.79
N GLY A 179 -4.06 31.09 13.48
CA GLY A 179 -4.44 32.43 13.01
C GLY A 179 -4.32 32.62 11.49
N HIS A 180 -4.09 31.60 10.71
CA HIS A 180 -4.06 31.70 9.26
C HIS A 180 -5.48 31.90 8.67
N VAL A 181 -5.65 32.93 7.83
CA VAL A 181 -6.90 33.26 7.14
C VAL A 181 -6.77 33.30 5.62
N ARG A 182 -5.57 33.10 5.08
CA ARG A 182 -5.26 32.95 3.67
C ARG A 182 -4.61 31.58 3.48
N LEU A 183 -5.41 30.61 3.09
CA LEU A 183 -5.03 29.20 3.06
C LEU A 183 -4.91 28.71 1.62
N GLY A 184 -3.98 27.79 1.38
CA GLY A 184 -3.87 27.05 0.15
C GLY A 184 -4.10 25.56 0.38
N PHE A 185 -4.79 24.91 -0.56
CA PHE A 185 -4.82 23.46 -0.67
C PHE A 185 -4.18 23.05 -1.99
N VAL A 186 -3.22 22.13 -1.94
CA VAL A 186 -2.60 21.55 -3.13
C VAL A 186 -2.75 20.04 -3.13
N GLY A 187 -3.17 19.47 -4.26
CA GLY A 187 -3.45 18.06 -4.36
C GLY A 187 -3.32 17.50 -5.77
N ALA A 188 -3.40 16.17 -5.86
CA ALA A 188 -3.52 15.43 -7.11
C ALA A 188 -4.93 14.87 -7.25
N ARG A 189 -5.28 14.40 -8.44
CA ARG A 189 -6.62 13.86 -8.72
C ARG A 189 -6.72 12.42 -8.19
N SER A 190 -7.19 12.30 -6.94
CA SER A 190 -7.50 11.02 -6.29
C SER A 190 -8.71 11.17 -5.37
N ALA A 191 -9.39 10.06 -5.03
CA ALA A 191 -10.52 10.09 -4.10
C ALA A 191 -10.08 10.55 -2.70
N ALA A 192 -8.94 10.10 -2.21
CA ALA A 192 -8.37 10.50 -0.92
C ALA A 192 -8.13 12.02 -0.89
N SER A 193 -7.46 12.58 -1.92
CA SER A 193 -7.23 14.03 -2.03
C SER A 193 -8.54 14.82 -2.06
N ALA A 194 -9.55 14.33 -2.76
CA ALA A 194 -10.86 14.98 -2.82
C ALA A 194 -11.58 15.01 -1.46
N GLU A 195 -11.53 13.91 -0.70
CA GLU A 195 -12.14 13.85 0.65
C GLU A 195 -11.36 14.71 1.66
N ARG A 196 -10.01 14.71 1.62
CA ARG A 196 -9.16 15.60 2.44
C ARG A 196 -9.50 17.05 2.18
N ARG A 197 -9.59 17.43 0.89
CA ARG A 197 -10.02 18.76 0.48
C ARG A 197 -11.41 19.10 0.97
N ALA A 198 -12.39 18.23 0.76
CA ALA A 198 -13.76 18.46 1.17
C ALA A 198 -13.89 18.69 2.70
N GLY A 199 -13.16 17.90 3.50
CA GLY A 199 -13.10 18.09 4.95
C GLY A 199 -12.45 19.42 5.34
N PHE A 200 -11.37 19.80 4.66
CA PHE A 200 -10.65 21.06 4.86
C PHE A 200 -11.54 22.26 4.54
N GLU A 201 -12.10 22.32 3.31
CA GLU A 201 -12.99 23.41 2.88
C GLU A 201 -14.24 23.53 3.77
N GLN A 202 -14.84 22.39 4.14
CA GLN A 202 -16.01 22.37 5.03
C GLN A 202 -15.70 22.99 6.39
N ARG A 203 -14.52 22.74 6.95
CA ARG A 203 -14.13 23.27 8.27
C ARG A 203 -13.70 24.72 8.21
N VAL A 204 -13.06 25.13 7.12
CA VAL A 204 -12.72 26.55 6.92
C VAL A 204 -13.98 27.38 6.78
N GLY A 205 -14.93 26.95 5.95
CA GLY A 205 -16.20 27.65 5.74
C GLY A 205 -15.99 29.11 5.42
N GLU A 206 -16.65 30.01 6.18
CA GLU A 206 -16.54 31.47 6.04
C GLU A 206 -15.41 32.08 6.92
N ALA A 207 -14.67 31.26 7.68
CA ALA A 207 -13.66 31.73 8.63
C ALA A 207 -12.38 32.21 7.94
N ALA A 208 -12.08 31.71 6.75
CA ALA A 208 -10.88 32.03 5.96
C ALA A 208 -11.10 31.81 4.47
N ASP A 209 -10.22 32.38 3.64
CA ASP A 209 -10.21 32.13 2.20
C ASP A 209 -9.32 30.93 1.88
N VAL A 210 -9.78 30.07 0.96
CA VAL A 210 -9.03 28.90 0.48
C VAL A 210 -8.82 28.99 -1.03
N ALA A 211 -7.57 29.04 -1.44
CA ALA A 211 -7.17 28.82 -2.83
C ALA A 211 -6.85 27.34 -3.04
N VAL A 212 -7.35 26.77 -4.14
CA VAL A 212 -7.22 25.32 -4.40
C VAL A 212 -6.55 25.09 -5.74
N VAL A 213 -5.48 24.29 -5.73
CA VAL A 213 -4.84 23.76 -6.94
C VAL A 213 -4.83 22.25 -6.89
N VAL A 214 -5.47 21.59 -7.86
CA VAL A 214 -5.49 20.13 -7.99
C VAL A 214 -4.96 19.77 -9.38
N LEU A 215 -3.78 19.19 -9.43
CA LEU A 215 -3.14 18.77 -10.68
C LEU A 215 -3.66 17.40 -11.15
N PRO A 216 -3.67 17.15 -12.47
CA PRO A 216 -3.88 15.82 -13.00
C PRO A 216 -2.68 14.93 -12.72
N GLY A 217 -2.91 13.61 -12.59
CA GLY A 217 -1.85 12.60 -12.40
C GLY A 217 -1.61 12.24 -10.95
N GLU A 218 -0.48 11.58 -10.71
CA GLU A 218 -0.12 11.01 -9.42
C GLU A 218 0.42 12.07 -8.45
N PRO A 219 0.25 11.86 -7.12
CA PRO A 219 0.72 12.79 -6.09
C PRO A 219 2.23 12.67 -5.86
N THR A 220 3.02 13.28 -6.73
CA THR A 220 4.49 13.25 -6.68
C THR A 220 5.07 14.53 -6.07
N GLU A 221 6.36 14.52 -5.74
CA GLU A 221 7.11 15.72 -5.31
C GLU A 221 7.04 16.82 -6.36
N GLU A 222 7.26 16.46 -7.63
CA GLU A 222 7.19 17.40 -8.76
C GLU A 222 5.79 18.03 -8.91
N ALA A 223 4.74 17.23 -8.74
CA ALA A 223 3.36 17.72 -8.74
C ALA A 223 3.13 18.69 -7.57
N GLY A 224 3.66 18.40 -6.39
CA GLY A 224 3.59 19.30 -5.23
C GLY A 224 4.28 20.64 -5.45
N SER A 225 5.50 20.63 -6.01
CA SER A 225 6.25 21.83 -6.39
C SER A 225 5.48 22.66 -7.42
N SER A 226 5.01 22.03 -8.49
CA SER A 226 4.25 22.71 -9.56
C SER A 226 2.93 23.31 -9.05
N ALA A 227 2.21 22.57 -8.18
CA ALA A 227 0.95 23.06 -7.61
C ALA A 227 1.15 24.27 -6.70
N VAL A 228 2.23 24.30 -5.89
CA VAL A 228 2.56 25.46 -5.06
C VAL A 228 3.02 26.64 -5.90
N ALA A 229 3.77 26.39 -6.98
CA ALA A 229 4.14 27.46 -7.92
C ALA A 229 2.90 28.14 -8.50
N GLU A 230 1.95 27.37 -9.04
CA GLU A 230 0.68 27.86 -9.57
C GLU A 230 -0.13 28.61 -8.50
N LEU A 231 -0.21 28.02 -7.29
CA LEU A 231 -0.92 28.61 -6.17
C LEU A 231 -0.38 30.00 -5.82
N LEU A 232 0.94 30.15 -5.65
CA LEU A 232 1.55 31.41 -5.24
C LEU A 232 1.57 32.45 -6.34
N ASP A 233 1.62 32.05 -7.61
CA ASP A 233 1.53 32.96 -8.74
C ASP A 233 0.13 33.60 -8.84
N ALA A 234 -0.92 32.83 -8.52
CA ALA A 234 -2.30 33.31 -8.51
C ALA A 234 -2.71 33.99 -7.18
N HIS A 235 -2.16 33.54 -6.04
CA HIS A 235 -2.52 33.94 -4.69
C HIS A 235 -1.26 34.19 -3.84
N PRO A 236 -0.52 35.29 -4.08
CA PRO A 236 0.73 35.58 -3.41
C PRO A 236 0.58 35.93 -1.92
N ASP A 237 -0.64 36.11 -1.43
CA ASP A 237 -0.99 36.42 -0.04
C ASP A 237 -1.30 35.16 0.80
N VAL A 238 -1.18 33.96 0.23
CA VAL A 238 -1.33 32.69 0.99
C VAL A 238 -0.25 32.61 2.07
N THR A 239 -0.69 32.26 3.28
CA THR A 239 0.19 32.19 4.47
C THR A 239 0.36 30.78 5.01
N ALA A 240 -0.47 29.82 4.58
CA ALA A 240 -0.32 28.41 4.92
C ALA A 240 -0.83 27.53 3.78
N VAL A 241 -0.14 26.43 3.55
CA VAL A 241 -0.46 25.42 2.54
C VAL A 241 -0.71 24.08 3.21
N PHE A 242 -1.86 23.48 2.91
CA PHE A 242 -2.13 22.07 3.18
C PHE A 242 -1.96 21.27 1.90
N ALA A 243 -0.94 20.42 1.85
CA ALA A 243 -0.72 19.48 0.76
C ALA A 243 -1.44 18.16 1.04
N ALA A 244 -2.04 17.60 0.00
CA ALA A 244 -2.86 16.39 0.10
C ALA A 244 -2.11 15.18 0.66
N ASN A 245 -0.78 15.14 0.53
CA ASN A 245 0.08 14.15 1.19
C ASN A 245 1.49 14.72 1.44
N ASP A 246 2.31 13.96 2.17
CA ASP A 246 3.67 14.37 2.54
C ASP A 246 4.61 14.48 1.34
N VAL A 247 4.43 13.62 0.32
CA VAL A 247 5.27 13.69 -0.89
C VAL A 247 5.06 15.02 -1.61
N MET A 248 3.80 15.46 -1.75
CA MET A 248 3.49 16.78 -2.31
C MET A 248 3.93 17.92 -1.39
N ALA A 249 3.82 17.74 -0.06
CA ALA A 249 4.30 18.73 0.90
C ALA A 249 5.82 18.95 0.81
N ILE A 250 6.60 17.89 0.55
CA ILE A 250 8.05 17.99 0.31
C ILE A 250 8.33 18.79 -0.97
N GLY A 251 7.57 18.55 -2.03
CA GLY A 251 7.61 19.37 -3.25
C GLY A 251 7.27 20.84 -2.98
N ALA A 252 6.26 21.09 -2.14
CA ALA A 252 5.91 22.43 -1.67
C ALA A 252 7.08 23.13 -0.94
N LEU A 253 7.76 22.41 -0.03
CA LEU A 253 8.95 22.92 0.67
C LEU A 253 10.08 23.25 -0.32
N SER A 254 10.29 22.42 -1.33
CA SER A 254 11.30 22.64 -2.38
C SER A 254 11.02 23.91 -3.19
N GLU A 255 9.77 24.12 -3.61
CA GLU A 255 9.36 25.31 -4.38
C GLU A 255 9.46 26.60 -3.54
N LEU A 256 9.00 26.57 -2.28
CA LEU A 256 9.13 27.72 -1.39
C LEU A 256 10.58 28.12 -1.18
N ALA A 257 11.46 27.13 -0.97
CA ALA A 257 12.91 27.38 -0.84
C ALA A 257 13.51 27.97 -2.13
N ALA A 258 13.10 27.48 -3.32
CA ALA A 258 13.56 28.03 -4.60
C ALA A 258 13.12 29.48 -4.81
N ARG A 259 11.96 29.86 -4.26
CA ARG A 259 11.47 31.28 -4.26
C ARG A 259 12.06 32.12 -3.14
N GLY A 260 12.90 31.57 -2.26
CA GLY A 260 13.49 32.28 -1.12
C GLY A 260 12.50 32.53 0.02
N LEU A 261 11.36 31.83 0.04
CA LEU A 261 10.36 31.89 1.11
C LEU A 261 10.73 30.92 2.23
N ARG A 262 10.66 31.40 3.47
CA ARG A 262 11.01 30.61 4.66
C ARG A 262 9.78 29.87 5.19
N VAL A 263 10.00 28.64 5.60
CA VAL A 263 9.00 27.83 6.27
C VAL A 263 9.44 27.59 7.72
N PRO A 264 8.62 27.94 8.71
CA PRO A 264 7.22 28.39 8.63
C PRO A 264 7.03 29.92 8.58
N GLU A 265 8.10 30.75 8.63
CA GLU A 265 8.03 32.17 8.92
C GLU A 265 7.24 32.98 7.87
N ASP A 266 7.42 32.67 6.59
CA ASP A 266 6.71 33.34 5.48
C ASP A 266 5.45 32.55 5.07
N VAL A 267 5.56 31.21 4.97
CA VAL A 267 4.46 30.31 4.64
C VAL A 267 4.55 29.04 5.50
N SER A 268 3.49 28.71 6.23
CA SER A 268 3.35 27.43 6.92
C SER A 268 3.02 26.32 5.93
N VAL A 269 3.58 25.11 6.13
CA VAL A 269 3.30 23.93 5.28
C VAL A 269 2.93 22.74 6.14
N MET A 270 1.87 22.04 5.79
CA MET A 270 1.53 20.76 6.37
C MET A 270 1.18 19.72 5.31
N GLY A 271 1.42 18.46 5.65
CA GLY A 271 1.15 17.30 4.82
C GLY A 271 0.09 16.37 5.40
N TYR A 272 0.10 15.16 4.89
CA TYR A 272 -0.75 14.05 5.29
C TYR A 272 0.03 12.75 5.07
N ASP A 273 -0.23 11.70 5.84
CA ASP A 273 0.36 10.36 5.91
C ASP A 273 1.35 10.18 7.07
N ASP A 274 2.00 11.25 7.55
CA ASP A 274 3.06 11.23 8.59
C ASP A 274 4.18 10.22 8.28
N THR A 275 4.67 10.26 7.06
CA THR A 275 5.70 9.35 6.56
C THR A 275 7.03 9.47 7.35
N PRO A 276 7.86 8.41 7.37
CA PRO A 276 9.19 8.46 7.99
C PRO A 276 10.07 9.62 7.49
N LEU A 277 9.95 10.00 6.21
CA LEU A 277 10.68 11.14 5.65
C LEU A 277 10.20 12.47 6.24
N ALA A 278 8.87 12.66 6.34
CA ALA A 278 8.27 13.83 6.96
C ALA A 278 8.71 14.01 8.43
N ALA A 279 8.83 12.88 9.14
CA ALA A 279 9.23 12.84 10.55
C ALA A 279 10.72 13.11 10.78
N THR A 280 11.57 13.11 9.75
CA THR A 280 13.02 13.36 9.93
C THR A 280 13.28 14.74 10.53
N ARG A 281 14.36 14.86 11.33
CA ARG A 281 14.76 16.15 11.92
C ARG A 281 15.01 17.24 10.88
N TYR A 282 15.46 16.85 9.69
CA TYR A 282 15.75 17.80 8.62
C TYR A 282 14.47 18.38 8.03
N VAL A 283 13.48 17.55 7.75
CA VAL A 283 12.17 17.99 7.20
C VAL A 283 11.30 18.54 8.33
N GLY A 284 10.99 17.74 9.36
CA GLY A 284 10.19 18.14 10.50
C GLY A 284 8.79 18.63 10.10
N LEU A 285 8.18 17.95 9.13
CA LEU A 285 6.90 18.33 8.55
C LEU A 285 5.75 18.09 9.55
N THR A 286 4.94 19.12 9.78
CA THR A 286 3.63 18.97 10.41
C THR A 286 2.74 18.19 9.46
N SER A 287 2.14 17.10 9.95
CA SER A 287 1.37 16.19 9.10
C SER A 287 0.17 15.61 9.84
N ILE A 288 -0.79 15.10 9.11
CA ILE A 288 -1.85 14.24 9.64
C ILE A 288 -1.39 12.79 9.50
N ASP A 289 -1.24 12.09 10.62
CA ASP A 289 -0.99 10.65 10.64
C ASP A 289 -2.31 9.93 10.39
N ASP A 290 -2.41 9.24 9.28
CA ASP A 290 -3.55 8.43 8.88
C ASP A 290 -3.53 7.03 9.49
N ARG A 291 -2.45 6.69 10.22
CA ARG A 291 -2.22 5.42 10.89
C ARG A 291 -2.13 4.24 9.91
N SER A 292 -1.37 4.42 8.85
CA SER A 292 -1.17 3.46 7.76
C SER A 292 -0.78 2.05 8.23
N VAL A 293 0.03 1.90 9.30
CA VAL A 293 0.33 0.59 9.92
C VAL A 293 -0.93 -0.09 10.45
N GLU A 294 -1.85 0.66 11.05
CA GLU A 294 -3.10 0.12 11.58
C GLU A 294 -4.08 -0.24 10.46
N ILE A 295 -4.12 0.56 9.40
CA ILE A 295 -4.88 0.22 8.18
C ILE A 295 -4.37 -1.12 7.62
N GLY A 296 -3.07 -1.27 7.49
CA GLY A 296 -2.45 -2.52 7.01
C GLY A 296 -2.75 -3.72 7.92
N ARG A 297 -2.64 -3.54 9.23
CA ARG A 297 -2.98 -4.59 10.21
C ARG A 297 -4.45 -4.99 10.12
N GLY A 298 -5.36 -4.03 10.12
CA GLY A 298 -6.79 -4.27 9.98
C GLY A 298 -7.13 -4.96 8.66
N ALA A 299 -6.49 -4.57 7.55
CA ALA A 299 -6.67 -5.24 6.26
C ALA A 299 -6.23 -6.71 6.31
N GLY A 300 -5.11 -7.01 6.97
CA GLY A 300 -4.64 -8.38 7.17
C GLY A 300 -5.61 -9.22 8.01
N GLU A 301 -6.10 -8.68 9.11
CA GLU A 301 -7.08 -9.33 9.99
C GLU A 301 -8.40 -9.63 9.26
N ARG A 302 -8.91 -8.66 8.49
CA ARG A 302 -10.12 -8.84 7.66
C ARG A 302 -9.91 -9.89 6.58
N LEU A 303 -8.76 -9.90 5.93
CA LEU A 303 -8.43 -10.90 4.92
C LEU A 303 -8.38 -12.30 5.51
N LEU A 304 -7.75 -12.50 6.67
CA LEU A 304 -7.71 -13.79 7.37
C LEU A 304 -9.12 -14.25 7.76
N ALA A 305 -9.96 -13.36 8.27
CA ALA A 305 -11.34 -13.68 8.59
C ALA A 305 -12.11 -14.17 7.35
N ARG A 306 -11.94 -13.49 6.22
CA ARG A 306 -12.58 -13.84 4.94
C ARG A 306 -12.04 -15.13 4.32
N ILE A 307 -10.74 -15.44 4.51
CA ILE A 307 -10.15 -16.74 4.14
C ILE A 307 -10.75 -17.87 4.96
N ALA A 308 -11.02 -17.62 6.24
CA ALA A 308 -11.64 -18.61 7.14
C ALA A 308 -13.14 -18.80 6.86
N ASP A 309 -13.86 -17.72 6.54
CA ASP A 309 -15.28 -17.73 6.20
C ASP A 309 -15.57 -16.81 5.00
N PRO A 310 -15.62 -17.38 3.78
CA PRO A 310 -15.95 -16.62 2.56
C PRO A 310 -17.37 -16.05 2.52
N GLY A 311 -18.25 -16.49 3.44
CA GLY A 311 -19.64 -16.04 3.52
C GLY A 311 -19.83 -14.72 4.29
N LEU A 312 -18.78 -14.17 4.89
CA LEU A 312 -18.86 -12.94 5.66
C LEU A 312 -19.40 -11.76 4.82
N ALA A 313 -20.29 -10.97 5.42
CA ALA A 313 -20.72 -9.71 4.83
C ALA A 313 -19.53 -8.77 4.67
N ALA A 314 -19.54 -7.96 3.61
CA ALA A 314 -18.55 -6.89 3.43
C ALA A 314 -18.70 -5.83 4.55
N THR A 315 -17.58 -5.33 5.04
CA THR A 315 -17.53 -4.30 6.09
C THR A 315 -16.59 -3.18 5.68
N GLU A 316 -16.92 -1.96 6.14
CA GLU A 316 -16.04 -0.82 6.08
C GLU A 316 -15.54 -0.50 7.49
N VAL A 317 -14.24 -0.34 7.65
CA VAL A 317 -13.58 0.06 8.89
C VAL A 317 -12.83 1.35 8.63
N LEU A 318 -13.18 2.41 9.34
CA LEU A 318 -12.48 3.69 9.27
C LEU A 318 -11.57 3.85 10.48
N VAL A 319 -10.30 4.14 10.22
CA VAL A 319 -9.29 4.45 11.22
C VAL A 319 -9.25 5.96 11.42
N GLU A 320 -9.36 6.42 12.66
CA GLU A 320 -9.36 7.83 12.99
C GLU A 320 -7.94 8.42 12.84
N PRO A 321 -7.76 9.50 12.05
CA PRO A 321 -6.47 10.16 11.89
C PRO A 321 -6.09 10.99 13.12
N ARG A 322 -4.83 11.39 13.22
CA ARG A 322 -4.35 12.29 14.26
C ARG A 322 -3.38 13.35 13.72
N LEU A 323 -3.38 14.54 14.31
CA LEU A 323 -2.43 15.59 14.01
C LEU A 323 -1.06 15.29 14.67
N VAL A 324 0.00 15.45 13.91
CA VAL A 324 1.39 15.44 14.40
C VAL A 324 2.03 16.78 14.06
N ALA A 325 1.93 17.73 15.00
CA ALA A 325 2.51 19.05 14.83
C ALA A 325 4.03 19.00 14.97
N ARG A 326 4.75 19.65 14.05
CA ARG A 326 6.20 19.78 14.01
C ARG A 326 6.59 21.22 13.68
N ARG A 327 7.72 21.43 13.01
CA ARG A 327 8.32 22.77 12.84
C ARG A 327 7.87 23.53 11.58
N THR A 328 7.12 22.93 10.66
CA THR A 328 6.76 23.58 9.40
C THR A 328 5.48 24.40 9.46
N THR A 329 4.85 24.50 10.63
CA THR A 329 3.72 25.40 10.89
C THR A 329 3.98 26.26 12.11
N ALA A 330 3.60 27.53 12.07
CA ALA A 330 3.71 28.49 13.18
C ALA A 330 2.51 29.44 13.23
N ALA A 331 2.35 30.13 14.36
CA ALA A 331 1.33 31.16 14.49
C ALA A 331 1.59 32.34 13.54
N ARG A 332 0.51 32.93 12.99
CA ARG A 332 0.54 34.08 12.11
C ARG A 332 0.41 35.38 12.90
#